data_75ce2b18083c52f69cb20f2d81f8992a
#
_entry.id   75ce2b18083c52f69cb20f2d81f8992a
#
_cell.length_a   1.000
_cell.length_b   1.000
_cell.length_c   1.000
_cell.angle_alpha   90.00
_cell.angle_beta   90.00
_cell.angle_gamma   90.00
#
_symmetry.space_group_name_H-M   'P 1'
#
loop_
_entity.id
_entity.type
_entity.pdbx_description
1 polymer ?
#
loop_
_entity_poly.entity_id
_entity_poly.type
_entity_poly.pdbx_seq_one_letter_code
_entity_poly.pdbx_strand_id
1 'polypeptide(L)'
;MLNVEQPGAALENTGFDGIALNTGEKYDFSIFARVPQGKSNKLQVRLVDGKGNVCGETSLTVSSRQWKTYKAVITAKATADTHLEIIPQSVGELNLDMISLFPQNTFKGRKNGLRKDLAQVLADIHPRFIRFPGGCVAHGDGLKNIYQWKNTVGPLEARKAQRNLWGYHQSMGLGYFCLLYTSPS
;
A
#
# COMPACT_ATOMS: atom_id res chain seq x y z
N MET A 1 8.97 -12.40 -7.30
CA MET A 1 8.60 -13.51 -8.22
C MET A 1 7.96 -14.60 -7.40
N LEU A 2 6.82 -15.08 -7.82
CA LEU A 2 6.05 -16.15 -7.21
C LEU A 2 5.90 -17.27 -8.24
N ASN A 3 6.31 -18.49 -7.88
CA ASN A 3 6.05 -19.68 -8.68
C ASN A 3 4.87 -20.42 -8.04
N VAL A 4 3.74 -20.44 -8.71
CA VAL A 4 2.51 -21.08 -8.24
C VAL A 4 2.51 -22.54 -8.71
N GLU A 5 2.83 -23.45 -7.81
CA GLU A 5 2.82 -24.89 -8.11
C GLU A 5 1.43 -25.48 -7.92
N GLN A 6 0.67 -24.97 -6.97
CA GLN A 6 -0.71 -25.37 -6.69
C GLN A 6 -1.60 -24.13 -6.51
N PRO A 7 -2.79 -24.08 -7.17
CA PRO A 7 -3.74 -23.01 -6.93
C PRO A 7 -4.26 -23.05 -5.49
N GLY A 8 -4.62 -21.87 -4.96
CA GLY A 8 -5.25 -21.74 -3.64
C GLY A 8 -4.32 -21.43 -2.47
N ALA A 9 -2.99 -21.49 -2.66
CA ALA A 9 -2.07 -20.95 -1.66
C ALA A 9 -2.17 -19.43 -1.59
N ALA A 10 -2.25 -18.86 -0.39
CA ALA A 10 -2.36 -17.43 -0.17
C ALA A 10 -0.99 -16.78 0.07
N LEU A 11 -0.78 -15.61 -0.54
CA LEU A 11 0.20 -14.64 -0.08
C LEU A 11 -0.51 -13.72 0.91
N GLU A 12 -0.03 -13.71 2.16
CA GLU A 12 -0.65 -12.96 3.25
C GLU A 12 0.14 -11.71 3.63
N ASN A 13 -0.59 -10.67 4.04
CA ASN A 13 -0.06 -9.52 4.72
C ASN A 13 -0.95 -9.20 5.93
N THR A 14 -0.39 -9.38 7.11
CA THR A 14 -1.10 -9.19 8.38
C THR A 14 -1.28 -7.72 8.76
N GLY A 15 -0.66 -6.80 8.01
CA GLY A 15 -0.64 -5.39 8.39
C GLY A 15 0.23 -5.14 9.63
N PHE A 16 0.03 -3.98 10.24
CA PHE A 16 0.59 -3.63 11.54
C PHE A 16 -0.56 -3.65 12.56
N ASP A 17 -0.59 -4.67 13.41
CA ASP A 17 -1.71 -4.97 14.33
C ASP A 17 -3.06 -5.17 13.63
N GLY A 18 -3.03 -5.69 12.39
CA GLY A 18 -4.21 -5.89 11.56
C GLY A 18 -4.47 -4.75 10.57
N ILE A 19 -5.42 -5.02 9.67
CA ILE A 19 -5.98 -4.04 8.72
C ILE A 19 -7.42 -3.78 9.15
N ALA A 20 -7.66 -2.62 9.75
CA ALA A 20 -8.98 -2.24 10.25
C ALA A 20 -9.95 -1.93 9.11
N LEU A 21 -11.11 -2.59 9.14
CA LEU A 21 -12.22 -2.35 8.22
C LEU A 21 -13.42 -1.76 8.97
N ASN A 22 -14.17 -0.91 8.27
CA ASN A 22 -15.48 -0.44 8.71
C ASN A 22 -16.55 -0.93 7.74
N THR A 23 -17.61 -1.53 8.25
CA THR A 23 -18.74 -2.04 7.46
C THR A 23 -19.25 -0.99 6.47
N GLY A 24 -19.39 -1.38 5.21
CA GLY A 24 -19.90 -0.53 4.13
C GLY A 24 -18.86 0.41 3.50
N GLU A 25 -17.69 0.58 4.11
CA GLU A 25 -16.62 1.37 3.50
C GLU A 25 -15.99 0.64 2.30
N LYS A 26 -15.47 1.43 1.36
CA LYS A 26 -14.79 0.96 0.16
C LYS A 26 -13.30 1.20 0.25
N TYR A 27 -12.56 0.22 -0.24
CA TYR A 27 -11.10 0.22 -0.25
C TYR A 27 -10.59 0.04 -1.68
N ASP A 28 -9.72 0.93 -2.12
CA ASP A 28 -9.03 0.83 -3.41
C ASP A 28 -7.87 -0.15 -3.27
N PHE A 29 -7.98 -1.31 -3.91
CA PHE A 29 -6.90 -2.27 -4.06
C PHE A 29 -6.15 -2.01 -5.36
N SER A 30 -4.82 -2.03 -5.33
CA SER A 30 -4.02 -2.06 -6.55
C SER A 30 -2.79 -2.94 -6.39
N ILE A 31 -2.35 -3.49 -7.52
CA ILE A 31 -1.18 -4.35 -7.62
C ILE A 31 -0.48 -4.12 -8.96
N PHE A 32 0.84 -4.01 -8.92
CA PHE A 32 1.69 -3.97 -10.10
C PHE A 32 2.14 -5.38 -10.40
N ALA A 33 1.73 -5.93 -11.54
CA ALA A 33 1.89 -7.36 -11.80
C ALA A 33 2.15 -7.67 -13.28
N ARG A 34 2.75 -8.84 -13.52
CA ARG A 34 2.90 -9.43 -14.86
C ARG A 34 2.94 -10.95 -14.81
N VAL A 35 2.62 -11.58 -15.94
CA VAL A 35 2.78 -13.02 -16.18
C VAL A 35 3.82 -13.22 -17.30
N PRO A 36 5.11 -13.46 -16.98
CA PRO A 36 6.19 -13.47 -17.98
C PRO A 36 5.96 -14.45 -19.12
N GLN A 37 5.39 -15.61 -18.81
CA GLN A 37 5.06 -16.66 -19.78
C GLN A 37 3.77 -16.39 -20.56
N GLY A 38 3.04 -15.31 -20.26
CA GLY A 38 1.83 -14.89 -20.96
C GLY A 38 0.57 -15.70 -20.65
N LYS A 39 0.61 -16.65 -19.73
CA LYS A 39 -0.55 -17.39 -19.26
C LYS A 39 -1.25 -16.58 -18.15
N SER A 40 -2.46 -16.11 -18.44
CA SER A 40 -3.22 -15.30 -17.49
C SER A 40 -3.45 -16.03 -16.17
N ASN A 41 -3.43 -15.27 -15.07
CA ASN A 41 -3.74 -15.77 -13.73
C ASN A 41 -4.82 -14.90 -13.10
N LYS A 42 -5.90 -15.53 -12.66
CA LYS A 42 -6.94 -14.87 -11.86
C LYS A 42 -6.47 -14.84 -10.42
N LEU A 43 -6.47 -13.67 -9.82
CA LEU A 43 -6.17 -13.46 -8.40
C LEU A 43 -7.48 -13.22 -7.66
N GLN A 44 -7.76 -14.01 -6.65
CA GLN A 44 -8.75 -13.67 -5.63
C GLN A 44 -8.05 -12.88 -4.53
N VAL A 45 -8.66 -11.78 -4.12
CA VAL A 45 -8.14 -10.90 -3.07
C VAL A 45 -9.18 -10.85 -1.96
N ARG A 46 -8.79 -11.21 -0.75
CA ARG A 46 -9.69 -11.26 0.41
C ARG A 46 -9.12 -10.49 1.58
N LEU A 47 -10.01 -9.96 2.40
CA LEU A 47 -9.73 -9.42 3.72
C LEU A 47 -10.41 -10.33 4.73
N VAL A 48 -9.62 -11.00 5.57
CA VAL A 48 -10.06 -12.11 6.43
C VAL A 48 -9.77 -11.76 7.89
N ASP A 49 -10.75 -11.95 8.77
CA ASP A 49 -10.58 -11.72 10.20
C ASP A 49 -9.81 -12.85 10.90
N GLY A 50 -9.46 -12.65 12.17
CA GLY A 50 -8.74 -13.65 12.95
C GLY A 50 -9.51 -14.95 13.22
N LYS A 51 -10.81 -15.03 12.81
CA LYS A 51 -11.65 -16.24 12.91
C LYS A 51 -11.79 -16.96 11.56
N GLY A 52 -11.19 -16.42 10.49
CA GLY A 52 -11.26 -16.96 9.15
C GLY A 52 -12.50 -16.49 8.35
N ASN A 53 -13.25 -15.48 8.82
CA ASN A 53 -14.39 -14.95 8.08
C ASN A 53 -13.93 -13.94 7.03
N VAL A 54 -14.47 -14.04 5.81
CA VAL A 54 -14.18 -13.11 4.71
C VAL A 54 -14.99 -11.82 4.91
N CYS A 55 -14.31 -10.77 5.35
CA CYS A 55 -14.89 -9.45 5.62
C CYS A 55 -14.94 -8.53 4.39
N GLY A 56 -14.29 -8.91 3.30
CA GLY A 56 -14.32 -8.22 2.02
C GLY A 56 -13.54 -8.98 0.97
N GLU A 57 -13.97 -8.92 -0.28
CA GLU A 57 -13.31 -9.66 -1.35
C GLU A 57 -13.50 -9.01 -2.72
N THR A 58 -12.57 -9.28 -3.61
CA THR A 58 -12.64 -8.94 -5.03
C THR A 58 -11.80 -9.92 -5.85
N SER A 59 -11.84 -9.82 -7.17
CA SER A 59 -10.94 -10.57 -8.03
C SER A 59 -10.47 -9.72 -9.21
N LEU A 60 -9.29 -10.03 -9.71
CA LEU A 60 -8.73 -9.43 -10.91
C LEU A 60 -7.96 -10.47 -11.73
N THR A 61 -7.74 -10.20 -13.02
CA THR A 61 -7.00 -11.11 -13.89
C THR A 61 -5.73 -10.42 -14.39
N VAL A 62 -4.59 -11.00 -14.04
CA VAL A 62 -3.29 -10.58 -14.56
C VAL A 62 -3.04 -11.32 -15.88
N SER A 63 -2.91 -10.57 -16.97
CA SER A 63 -2.77 -11.13 -18.33
C SER A 63 -1.60 -10.56 -19.13
N SER A 64 -0.99 -9.47 -18.65
CA SER A 64 0.10 -8.80 -19.37
C SER A 64 1.46 -9.48 -19.13
N ARG A 65 2.27 -9.64 -20.17
CA ARG A 65 3.68 -10.03 -20.06
C ARG A 65 4.55 -8.88 -19.55
N GLN A 66 4.11 -7.64 -19.77
CA GLN A 66 4.77 -6.45 -19.27
C GLN A 66 4.17 -6.04 -17.92
N TRP A 67 4.96 -5.35 -17.12
CA TRP A 67 4.48 -4.78 -15.87
C TRP A 67 3.30 -3.85 -16.12
N LYS A 68 2.21 -4.07 -15.39
CA LYS A 68 0.98 -3.27 -15.48
C LYS A 68 0.32 -3.17 -14.12
N THR A 69 -0.28 -2.01 -13.83
CA THR A 69 -1.10 -1.81 -12.63
C THR A 69 -2.50 -2.36 -12.87
N TYR A 70 -2.93 -3.26 -11.99
CA TYR A 70 -4.31 -3.76 -11.90
C TYR A 70 -4.98 -3.16 -10.69
N LYS A 71 -6.26 -2.82 -10.80
CA LYS A 71 -7.03 -2.15 -9.76
C LYS A 71 -8.36 -2.83 -9.56
N ALA A 72 -8.82 -2.84 -8.31
CA ALA A 72 -10.16 -3.31 -7.93
C ALA A 72 -10.63 -2.55 -6.69
N VAL A 73 -11.92 -2.62 -6.41
CA VAL A 73 -12.50 -2.07 -5.18
C VAL A 73 -13.00 -3.21 -4.32
N ILE A 74 -12.71 -3.14 -3.02
CA ILE A 74 -13.24 -4.06 -2.02
C ILE A 74 -14.23 -3.28 -1.16
N THR A 75 -15.45 -3.78 -1.01
CA THR A 75 -16.42 -3.24 -0.05
C THR A 75 -16.41 -4.10 1.20
N ALA A 76 -16.19 -3.47 2.36
CA ALA A 76 -16.19 -4.16 3.64
C ALA A 76 -17.60 -4.63 4.02
N LYS A 77 -17.72 -5.91 4.33
CA LYS A 77 -18.96 -6.57 4.77
C LYS A 77 -19.15 -6.51 6.30
N ALA A 78 -18.04 -6.29 7.02
CA ALA A 78 -18.02 -6.23 8.49
C ALA A 78 -16.98 -5.23 8.99
N THR A 79 -17.19 -4.72 10.21
CA THR A 79 -16.18 -3.98 10.97
C THR A 79 -15.32 -5.00 11.71
N ALA A 80 -14.04 -5.10 11.36
CA ALA A 80 -13.11 -6.07 11.93
C ALA A 80 -11.67 -5.67 11.66
N ASP A 81 -10.75 -6.21 12.47
CA ASP A 81 -9.33 -6.25 12.14
C ASP A 81 -9.05 -7.48 11.31
N THR A 82 -8.42 -7.29 10.17
CA THR A 82 -8.24 -8.32 9.15
C THR A 82 -6.80 -8.41 8.68
N HIS A 83 -6.50 -9.45 7.92
CA HIS A 83 -5.31 -9.55 7.08
C HIS A 83 -5.70 -9.64 5.60
N LEU A 84 -4.78 -9.24 4.74
CA LEU A 84 -4.95 -9.31 3.29
C LEU A 84 -4.43 -10.66 2.78
N GLU A 85 -5.23 -11.34 1.98
CA GLU A 85 -4.83 -12.54 1.24
C GLU A 85 -4.93 -12.30 -0.26
N ILE A 86 -3.91 -12.72 -1.00
CA ILE A 86 -3.88 -12.76 -2.45
C ILE A 86 -3.68 -14.21 -2.88
N ILE A 87 -4.67 -14.77 -3.56
CA ILE A 87 -4.76 -16.19 -3.88
C ILE A 87 -4.75 -16.38 -5.40
N PRO A 88 -3.62 -16.80 -5.99
CA PRO A 88 -3.56 -17.18 -7.40
C PRO A 88 -4.43 -18.42 -7.67
N GLN A 89 -5.18 -18.37 -8.77
CA GLN A 89 -6.12 -19.43 -9.14
C GLN A 89 -5.56 -20.36 -10.23
N SER A 90 -4.35 -20.12 -10.72
CA SER A 90 -3.72 -20.92 -11.78
C SER A 90 -2.26 -21.15 -11.48
N VAL A 91 -1.72 -22.28 -11.89
CA VAL A 91 -0.29 -22.61 -11.84
C VAL A 91 0.50 -21.72 -12.81
N GLY A 92 1.76 -21.45 -12.47
CA GLY A 92 2.70 -20.73 -13.32
C GLY A 92 3.42 -19.57 -12.62
N GLU A 93 4.28 -18.91 -13.37
CA GLU A 93 5.06 -17.79 -12.88
C GLU A 93 4.21 -16.50 -12.86
N LEU A 94 4.26 -15.82 -11.73
CA LEU A 94 3.57 -14.56 -11.47
C LEU A 94 4.53 -13.60 -10.76
N ASN A 95 4.73 -12.42 -11.33
CA ASN A 95 5.53 -11.38 -10.70
C ASN A 95 4.60 -10.31 -10.15
N LEU A 96 4.70 -10.05 -8.85
CA LEU A 96 3.90 -9.10 -8.10
C LEU A 96 4.81 -8.06 -7.46
N ASP A 97 4.33 -6.81 -7.43
CA ASP A 97 4.98 -5.68 -6.77
C ASP A 97 3.95 -4.62 -6.38
N MET A 98 4.33 -3.65 -5.56
CA MET A 98 3.54 -2.46 -5.21
C MET A 98 2.09 -2.79 -4.85
N ILE A 99 1.88 -3.81 -4.02
CA ILE A 99 0.56 -4.15 -3.50
C ILE A 99 0.11 -3.05 -2.55
N SER A 100 -1.08 -2.50 -2.79
CA SER A 100 -1.63 -1.45 -1.93
C SER A 100 -3.12 -1.60 -1.70
N LEU A 101 -3.55 -1.17 -0.52
CA LEU A 101 -4.95 -1.11 -0.11
C LEU A 101 -5.19 0.21 0.63
N PHE A 102 -6.01 1.08 0.07
CA PHE A 102 -6.31 2.40 0.65
C PHE A 102 -7.81 2.60 0.82
N PRO A 103 -8.28 3.14 1.97
CA PRO A 103 -9.67 3.52 2.11
C PRO A 103 -10.02 4.65 1.14
N GLN A 104 -11.26 4.65 0.62
CA GLN A 104 -11.78 5.78 -0.15
C GLN A 104 -12.22 6.94 0.76
N ASN A 105 -12.59 6.63 2.02
CA ASN A 105 -12.96 7.62 3.02
C ASN A 105 -11.70 8.23 3.67
N THR A 106 -11.13 9.23 3.02
CA THR A 106 -9.92 9.92 3.44
C THR A 106 -10.20 11.37 3.83
N PHE A 107 -9.24 12.02 4.47
CA PHE A 107 -9.32 13.45 4.77
C PHE A 107 -9.49 14.27 3.47
N LYS A 108 -10.53 15.13 3.44
CA LYS A 108 -10.94 15.92 2.27
C LYS A 108 -11.22 15.07 1.00
N GLY A 109 -11.50 13.77 1.14
CA GLY A 109 -11.79 12.87 0.01
C GLY A 109 -10.63 12.68 -0.96
N ARG A 110 -9.38 12.94 -0.56
CA ARG A 110 -8.21 12.82 -1.43
C ARG A 110 -7.87 11.35 -1.69
N LYS A 111 -7.61 11.02 -2.94
CA LYS A 111 -7.17 9.67 -3.31
C LYS A 111 -5.85 9.32 -2.63
N ASN A 112 -5.77 8.13 -2.02
CA ASN A 112 -4.64 7.69 -1.20
C ASN A 112 -4.26 8.73 -0.14
N GLY A 113 -5.27 9.47 0.34
CA GLY A 113 -5.10 10.56 1.29
C GLY A 113 -4.85 10.07 2.72
N LEU A 114 -4.69 11.03 3.61
CA LEU A 114 -4.48 10.76 5.02
C LEU A 114 -5.75 10.18 5.67
N ARG A 115 -5.57 9.41 6.71
CA ARG A 115 -6.63 8.91 7.56
C ARG A 115 -7.47 10.07 8.10
N LYS A 116 -8.78 10.03 7.82
CA LYS A 116 -9.70 11.17 8.00
C LYS A 116 -9.77 11.67 9.43
N ASP A 117 -9.90 10.76 10.39
CA ASP A 117 -10.04 11.08 11.81
C ASP A 117 -8.77 11.77 12.36
N LEU A 118 -7.59 11.19 12.13
CA LEU A 118 -6.32 11.76 12.62
C LEU A 118 -5.98 13.08 11.92
N ALA A 119 -6.19 13.15 10.62
CA ALA A 119 -5.91 14.37 9.88
C ALA A 119 -6.86 15.52 10.26
N GLN A 120 -8.12 15.21 10.62
CA GLN A 120 -9.06 16.19 11.12
C GLN A 120 -8.60 16.78 12.46
N VAL A 121 -8.18 15.93 13.40
CA VAL A 121 -7.62 16.39 14.69
C VAL A 121 -6.43 17.32 14.49
N LEU A 122 -5.50 16.96 13.58
CA LEU A 122 -4.37 17.83 13.25
C LEU A 122 -4.81 19.15 12.61
N ALA A 123 -5.82 19.13 11.76
CA ALA A 123 -6.37 20.34 11.15
C ALA A 123 -7.01 21.26 12.20
N ASP A 124 -7.74 20.69 13.16
CA ASP A 124 -8.43 21.44 14.23
C ASP A 124 -7.45 22.13 15.21
N ILE A 125 -6.24 21.60 15.35
CA ILE A 125 -5.15 22.24 16.11
C ILE A 125 -4.62 23.51 15.42
N HIS A 126 -4.87 23.68 14.11
CA HIS A 126 -4.39 24.81 13.32
C HIS A 126 -2.87 25.04 13.43
N PRO A 127 -2.03 24.03 13.08
CA PRO A 127 -0.59 24.16 13.23
C PRO A 127 -0.03 25.29 12.34
N ARG A 128 0.90 26.07 12.91
CA ARG A 128 1.53 27.18 12.18
C ARG A 128 2.70 26.76 11.30
N PHE A 129 3.25 25.57 11.54
CA PHE A 129 4.36 25.03 10.75
C PHE A 129 4.41 23.50 10.86
N ILE A 130 5.07 22.89 9.89
CA ILE A 130 5.40 21.46 9.88
C ILE A 130 6.93 21.32 9.85
N ARG A 131 7.49 20.52 10.74
CA ARG A 131 8.90 20.13 10.71
C ARG A 131 9.04 18.73 10.13
N PHE A 132 9.69 18.62 8.97
CA PHE A 132 9.95 17.36 8.29
C PHE A 132 11.30 17.41 7.56
N PRO A 133 12.05 16.32 7.45
CA PRO A 133 11.85 14.98 7.99
C PRO A 133 12.36 14.80 9.44
N GLY A 134 12.93 15.82 10.05
CA GLY A 134 13.62 15.80 11.33
C GLY A 134 15.14 15.80 11.18
N GLY A 135 15.87 16.15 12.26
CA GLY A 135 17.32 16.38 12.24
C GLY A 135 18.12 15.16 11.77
N CYS A 136 17.99 14.04 12.49
CA CYS A 136 18.77 12.84 12.21
C CYS A 136 18.51 12.24 10.84
N VAL A 137 17.27 12.25 10.36
CA VAL A 137 16.94 11.79 8.99
C VAL A 137 17.53 12.74 7.95
N ALA A 138 17.53 14.06 8.23
CA ALA A 138 18.03 15.05 7.28
C ALA A 138 19.51 14.90 6.99
N HIS A 139 20.34 14.70 8.02
CA HIS A 139 21.79 14.59 7.82
C HIS A 139 22.29 13.15 7.61
N GLY A 140 21.53 12.14 8.05
CA GLY A 140 21.97 10.75 8.00
C GLY A 140 23.28 10.51 8.79
N ASP A 141 24.00 9.46 8.42
CA ASP A 141 25.36 9.14 8.88
C ASP A 141 26.44 9.37 7.79
N GLY A 142 26.08 10.05 6.70
CA GLY A 142 26.97 10.40 5.60
C GLY A 142 26.23 10.72 4.31
N LEU A 143 26.98 11.11 3.28
CA LEU A 143 26.42 11.52 1.98
C LEU A 143 25.58 10.44 1.30
N LYS A 144 25.79 9.18 1.64
CA LYS A 144 25.07 8.05 1.03
C LYS A 144 23.63 7.91 1.50
N ASN A 145 23.30 8.41 2.69
CA ASN A 145 21.98 8.28 3.29
C ASN A 145 21.39 9.58 3.85
N ILE A 146 21.95 10.72 3.48
CA ILE A 146 21.32 12.01 3.76
C ILE A 146 19.95 12.07 3.05
N TYR A 147 18.96 12.70 3.65
CA TYR A 147 17.64 12.82 3.07
C TYR A 147 17.65 13.71 1.83
N GLN A 148 17.34 13.13 0.69
CA GLN A 148 17.20 13.84 -0.57
C GLN A 148 15.73 13.82 -0.98
N TRP A 149 15.03 14.92 -0.79
CA TRP A 149 13.59 15.03 -1.09
C TRP A 149 13.25 14.64 -2.53
N LYS A 150 14.16 14.84 -3.48
CA LYS A 150 14.00 14.45 -4.90
C LYS A 150 13.74 12.95 -5.06
N ASN A 151 14.27 12.12 -4.17
CA ASN A 151 14.08 10.66 -4.21
C ASN A 151 12.66 10.25 -3.81
N THR A 152 11.84 11.18 -3.30
CA THR A 152 10.45 10.97 -2.93
C THR A 152 9.46 11.46 -4.00
N VAL A 153 9.95 11.89 -5.16
CA VAL A 153 9.16 12.37 -6.30
C VAL A 153 9.18 11.35 -7.43
N GLY A 154 8.12 11.31 -8.23
CA GLY A 154 7.97 10.36 -9.34
C GLY A 154 7.21 9.09 -8.98
N PRO A 155 7.11 8.12 -9.89
CA PRO A 155 6.40 6.87 -9.67
C PRO A 155 6.94 6.11 -8.47
N LEU A 156 6.07 5.52 -7.65
CA LEU A 156 6.46 4.81 -6.42
C LEU A 156 7.40 3.63 -6.73
N GLU A 157 7.14 2.91 -7.80
CA GLU A 157 7.94 1.77 -8.26
C GLU A 157 9.35 2.13 -8.72
N ALA A 158 9.61 3.40 -9.03
CA ALA A 158 10.92 3.91 -9.41
C ALA A 158 11.75 4.43 -8.23
N ARG A 159 11.14 4.58 -7.05
CA ARG A 159 11.82 5.12 -5.88
C ARG A 159 12.67 4.05 -5.21
N LYS A 160 13.93 4.37 -4.96
CA LYS A 160 14.86 3.45 -4.30
C LYS A 160 14.71 3.57 -2.79
N ALA A 161 14.55 2.43 -2.13
CA ALA A 161 14.65 2.38 -0.66
C ALA A 161 16.05 2.82 -0.21
N GLN A 162 16.09 3.51 0.92
CA GLN A 162 17.33 4.01 1.51
C GLN A 162 17.47 3.46 2.94
N ARG A 163 18.66 2.97 3.28
CA ARG A 163 18.99 2.64 4.66
C ARG A 163 19.10 3.93 5.48
N ASN A 164 18.49 3.96 6.65
CA ASN A 164 18.66 5.06 7.58
C ASN A 164 19.77 4.77 8.62
N LEU A 165 20.08 5.78 9.44
CA LEU A 165 21.12 5.67 10.45
C LEU A 165 20.78 4.71 11.60
N TRP A 166 19.52 4.32 11.77
CA TRP A 166 19.08 3.35 12.78
C TRP A 166 19.09 1.89 12.30
N GLY A 167 19.53 1.64 11.04
CA GLY A 167 19.75 0.30 10.53
C GLY A 167 18.54 -0.33 9.83
N TYR A 168 17.44 0.38 9.62
CA TYR A 168 16.31 -0.09 8.82
C TYR A 168 16.14 0.71 7.54
N HIS A 169 15.31 0.22 6.62
CA HIS A 169 15.08 0.85 5.33
C HIS A 169 13.88 1.79 5.35
N GLN A 170 14.01 2.89 4.60
CA GLN A 170 12.92 3.81 4.29
C GLN A 170 12.53 3.64 2.82
N SER A 171 11.24 3.47 2.55
CA SER A 171 10.74 3.22 1.19
C SER A 171 10.75 4.45 0.27
N MET A 172 10.98 5.66 0.81
CA MET A 172 10.80 6.94 0.10
C MET A 172 9.38 7.15 -0.46
N GLY A 173 8.39 6.40 0.05
CA GLY A 173 6.99 6.50 -0.34
C GLY A 173 6.34 7.81 0.08
N LEU A 174 6.55 8.20 1.35
CA LEU A 174 6.11 9.50 1.89
C LEU A 174 7.24 10.51 1.77
N GLY A 175 6.97 11.65 1.20
CA GLY A 175 7.96 12.71 1.03
C GLY A 175 7.38 14.11 1.09
N TYR A 176 8.21 15.10 0.89
CA TYR A 176 7.87 16.51 1.02
C TYR A 176 6.66 16.90 0.16
N PHE A 177 6.66 16.47 -1.09
CA PHE A 177 5.56 16.73 -2.01
C PHE A 177 4.24 16.11 -1.52
N CYS A 178 4.28 14.87 -1.06
CA CYS A 178 3.09 14.19 -0.53
C CYS A 178 2.53 14.93 0.70
N LEU A 179 3.41 15.37 1.62
CA LEU A 179 3.01 16.10 2.81
C LEU A 179 2.38 17.45 2.47
N LEU A 180 2.95 18.21 1.55
CA LEU A 180 2.39 19.48 1.10
C LEU A 180 1.04 19.29 0.39
N TYR A 181 0.92 18.24 -0.43
CA TYR A 181 -0.32 17.95 -1.15
C TYR A 181 -1.45 17.45 -0.23
N THR A 182 -1.12 16.70 0.82
CA THR A 182 -2.09 16.10 1.75
C THR A 182 -2.25 16.90 3.03
N SER A 183 -1.39 17.89 3.28
CA SER A 183 -1.45 18.75 4.45
C SER A 183 -2.81 19.46 4.56
N PRO A 184 -3.35 19.57 5.78
CA PRO A 184 -4.52 20.41 6.03
C PRO A 184 -4.12 21.88 5.86
N SER A 185 -4.47 22.47 4.75
CA SER A 185 -4.34 23.91 4.45
C SER A 185 -5.70 24.53 4.24
#